data_7af821e44db6dd53c9d58f7514dd6835
#
_entry.id   7af821e44db6dd53c9d58f7514dd6835
#
_cell.length_a   1.000
_cell.length_b   1.000
_cell.length_c   1.000
_cell.angle_alpha   90.00
_cell.angle_beta   90.00
_cell.angle_gamma   90.00
#
_symmetry.space_group_name_H-M   'P 1'
#
loop_
_entity.id
_entity.type
_entity.pdbx_description
1 polymer ?
#
loop_
_entity_poly.entity_id
_entity_poly.type
_entity_poly.pdbx_seq_one_letter_code
_entity_poly.pdbx_strand_id
1 'polypeptide(L)'
;MPAGRTAAHPAETPKSAAVKAPVQGIDVRTLPQPMVEMLEAIEIYDELLIEENAALKASDSDGVEALLERKTAATRLYQERLRVLLSDPQNTRGLPPDQRNAVIARIRDLEERTRENTILLKANMGAIEQLFQVINEAARKARRQELGYSKAGTIQDVYSRNGVSLAYNSTI
;
A
#
# COMPACT_ATOMS: atom_id res chain seq x y z
N MET A 1 -60.88 -1.78 -1.89
CA MET A 1 -59.90 -0.72 -1.72
C MET A 1 -59.10 -0.93 -0.46
N PRO A 2 -57.89 -1.50 -0.46
CA PRO A 2 -56.99 -1.30 0.64
C PRO A 2 -55.78 -0.42 0.25
N ALA A 3 -55.50 0.56 1.10
CA ALA A 3 -54.46 1.54 1.00
C ALA A 3 -53.07 0.94 1.15
N GLY A 4 -52.18 1.29 0.24
CA GLY A 4 -50.76 0.98 0.29
C GLY A 4 -50.07 1.76 1.41
N ARG A 5 -49.39 1.03 2.30
CA ARG A 5 -48.46 1.59 3.29
C ARG A 5 -47.05 1.67 2.61
N THR A 6 -46.63 2.87 2.33
CA THR A 6 -45.24 3.19 1.97
C THR A 6 -44.42 3.10 3.26
N ALA A 7 -43.57 2.10 3.35
CA ALA A 7 -42.57 2.00 4.41
C ALA A 7 -41.44 3.02 4.15
N ALA A 8 -41.34 4.01 5.02
CA ALA A 8 -40.20 4.92 5.07
C ALA A 8 -38.96 4.18 5.58
N HIS A 9 -37.90 4.18 4.76
CA HIS A 9 -36.59 3.69 5.11
C HIS A 9 -35.95 4.68 6.10
N PRO A 10 -35.51 4.30 7.29
CA PRO A 10 -34.78 5.20 8.16
C PRO A 10 -33.40 5.47 7.60
N ALA A 11 -33.09 6.75 7.41
CA ALA A 11 -31.77 7.23 7.07
C ALA A 11 -30.78 6.81 8.16
N GLU A 12 -29.79 6.00 7.78
CA GLU A 12 -28.64 5.69 8.63
C GLU A 12 -27.85 6.98 8.87
N THR A 13 -27.89 7.46 10.09
CA THR A 13 -26.97 8.49 10.59
C THR A 13 -25.54 7.98 10.50
N PRO A 14 -24.58 8.75 9.98
CA PRO A 14 -23.18 8.35 9.97
C PRO A 14 -22.71 8.18 11.41
N LYS A 15 -22.27 6.96 11.74
CA LYS A 15 -21.62 6.64 13.02
C LYS A 15 -20.51 7.63 13.26
N SER A 16 -20.69 8.44 14.31
CA SER A 16 -19.68 9.29 14.92
C SER A 16 -18.36 8.52 15.00
N ALA A 17 -17.31 9.08 14.40
CA ALA A 17 -15.95 8.57 14.48
C ALA A 17 -15.60 8.36 15.96
N ALA A 18 -15.42 7.12 16.34
CA ALA A 18 -14.92 6.76 17.67
C ALA A 18 -13.58 7.49 17.88
N VAL A 19 -13.55 8.35 18.90
CA VAL A 19 -12.32 8.97 19.39
C VAL A 19 -11.42 7.82 19.80
N LYS A 20 -10.42 7.52 18.98
CA LYS A 20 -9.42 6.50 19.23
C LYS A 20 -8.67 6.79 20.53
N ALA A 21 -8.31 5.73 21.24
CA ALA A 21 -7.56 5.78 22.48
C ALA A 21 -6.32 6.70 22.35
N PRO A 22 -5.97 7.47 23.41
CA PRO A 22 -4.85 8.38 23.35
C PRO A 22 -3.57 7.58 23.02
N VAL A 23 -2.79 8.12 22.10
CA VAL A 23 -1.43 7.63 21.81
C VAL A 23 -0.70 7.47 23.12
N GLN A 24 -0.30 6.25 23.48
CA GLN A 24 0.23 5.91 24.80
C GLN A 24 1.37 6.88 25.16
N GLY A 25 1.16 7.67 26.21
CA GLY A 25 2.17 8.57 26.77
C GLY A 25 2.22 9.99 26.18
N ILE A 26 1.35 10.36 25.22
CA ILE A 26 1.32 11.70 24.65
C ILE A 26 0.04 12.43 25.08
N ASP A 27 0.18 13.55 25.81
CA ASP A 27 -0.93 14.44 26.09
C ASP A 27 -1.11 15.44 24.93
N VAL A 28 -1.97 15.07 23.98
CA VAL A 28 -2.27 15.86 22.78
C VAL A 28 -2.77 17.28 23.07
N ARG A 29 -3.32 17.54 24.29
CA ARG A 29 -3.85 18.85 24.70
C ARG A 29 -2.76 19.89 24.90
N THR A 30 -1.54 19.45 25.16
CA THR A 30 -0.40 20.33 25.42
C THR A 30 0.49 20.52 24.20
N LEU A 31 0.19 19.78 23.12
CA LEU A 31 0.96 19.86 21.88
C LEU A 31 0.47 21.03 20.98
N PRO A 32 1.39 21.65 20.21
CA PRO A 32 1.02 22.53 19.12
C PRO A 32 0.13 21.80 18.10
N GLN A 33 -0.87 22.48 17.53
CA GLN A 33 -1.80 21.90 16.58
C GLN A 33 -1.11 21.17 15.38
N PRO A 34 -0.05 21.74 14.75
CA PRO A 34 0.67 21.01 13.69
C PRO A 34 1.31 19.69 14.14
N MET A 35 1.69 19.56 15.41
CA MET A 35 2.21 18.32 15.96
C MET A 35 1.11 17.29 16.16
N VAL A 36 -0.07 17.70 16.61
CA VAL A 36 -1.24 16.82 16.73
C VAL A 36 -1.62 16.26 15.36
N GLU A 37 -1.75 17.13 14.37
CA GLU A 37 -2.09 16.75 12.99
C GLU A 37 -1.03 15.81 12.36
N MET A 38 0.24 16.01 12.71
CA MET A 38 1.31 15.11 12.26
C MET A 38 1.19 13.73 12.91
N LEU A 39 0.87 13.66 14.20
CA LEU A 39 0.67 12.38 14.89
C LEU A 39 -0.54 11.61 14.33
N GLU A 40 -1.63 12.31 14.04
CA GLU A 40 -2.80 11.72 13.37
C GLU A 40 -2.43 11.14 11.98
N ALA A 41 -1.65 11.88 11.21
CA ALA A 41 -1.17 11.39 9.91
C ALA A 41 -0.24 10.18 10.04
N ILE A 42 0.60 10.13 11.07
CA ILE A 42 1.43 8.97 11.41
C ILE A 42 0.56 7.74 11.70
N GLU A 43 -0.49 7.90 12.51
CA GLU A 43 -1.38 6.78 12.84
C GLU A 43 -2.11 6.22 11.62
N ILE A 44 -2.68 7.11 10.80
CA ILE A 44 -3.36 6.71 9.56
C ILE A 44 -2.41 5.93 8.65
N TYR A 45 -1.17 6.41 8.51
CA TYR A 45 -0.19 5.75 7.64
C TYR A 45 0.32 4.44 8.24
N ASP A 46 0.54 4.38 9.55
CA ASP A 46 0.98 3.19 10.26
C ASP A 46 -0.04 2.05 10.17
N GLU A 47 -1.32 2.34 10.41
CA GLU A 47 -2.39 1.35 10.27
C GLU A 47 -2.47 0.78 8.86
N LEU A 48 -2.36 1.63 7.85
CA LEU A 48 -2.36 1.20 6.46
C LEU A 48 -1.16 0.30 6.13
N LEU A 49 0.03 0.63 6.64
CA LEU A 49 1.21 -0.22 6.47
C LEU A 49 1.06 -1.58 7.16
N ILE A 50 0.35 -1.63 8.30
CA ILE A 50 0.02 -2.91 8.96
C ILE A 50 -0.86 -3.77 8.05
N GLU A 51 -1.94 -3.19 7.48
CA GLU A 51 -2.83 -3.89 6.56
C GLU A 51 -2.07 -4.39 5.32
N GLU A 52 -1.26 -3.54 4.69
CA GLU A 52 -0.49 -3.89 3.51
C GLU A 52 0.58 -4.94 3.80
N ASN A 53 1.30 -4.84 4.91
CA ASN A 53 2.30 -5.83 5.29
C ASN A 53 1.65 -7.20 5.53
N ALA A 54 0.44 -7.24 6.09
CA ALA A 54 -0.32 -8.49 6.25
C ALA A 54 -0.70 -9.09 4.90
N ALA A 55 -1.21 -8.29 3.96
CA ALA A 55 -1.55 -8.74 2.60
C ALA A 55 -0.31 -9.24 1.84
N LEU A 56 0.82 -8.51 1.93
CA LEU A 56 2.09 -8.91 1.31
C LEU A 56 2.63 -10.23 1.86
N LYS A 57 2.54 -10.45 3.18
CA LYS A 57 2.94 -11.73 3.81
C LYS A 57 2.04 -12.89 3.40
N ALA A 58 0.77 -12.61 3.14
CA ALA A 58 -0.20 -13.60 2.66
C ALA A 58 -0.11 -13.82 1.14
N SER A 59 0.73 -13.05 0.41
CA SER A 59 0.77 -13.03 -1.06
C SER A 59 -0.60 -12.68 -1.69
N ASP A 60 -1.39 -11.85 -1.00
CA ASP A 60 -2.70 -11.37 -1.43
C ASP A 60 -2.54 -10.12 -2.32
N SER A 61 -2.40 -10.36 -3.62
CA SER A 61 -2.22 -9.28 -4.61
C SER A 61 -3.44 -8.37 -4.70
N ASP A 62 -4.65 -8.93 -4.60
CA ASP A 62 -5.90 -8.17 -4.70
C ASP A 62 -6.05 -7.25 -3.48
N GLY A 63 -5.70 -7.76 -2.30
CA GLY A 63 -5.65 -6.98 -1.07
C GLY A 63 -4.66 -5.82 -1.14
N VAL A 64 -3.46 -6.04 -1.70
CA VAL A 64 -2.46 -4.99 -1.91
C VAL A 64 -2.96 -3.94 -2.91
N GLU A 65 -3.58 -4.36 -4.02
CA GLU A 65 -4.14 -3.44 -5.02
C GLU A 65 -5.25 -2.57 -4.44
N ALA A 66 -6.15 -3.14 -3.64
CA ALA A 66 -7.22 -2.42 -2.98
C ALA A 66 -6.72 -1.33 -2.00
N LEU A 67 -5.50 -1.46 -1.47
CA LEU A 67 -4.90 -0.50 -0.56
C LEU A 67 -4.18 0.65 -1.27
N LEU A 68 -3.91 0.56 -2.57
CA LEU A 68 -3.04 1.48 -3.30
C LEU A 68 -3.50 2.94 -3.24
N GLU A 69 -4.80 3.20 -3.46
CA GLU A 69 -5.34 4.56 -3.38
C GLU A 69 -5.25 5.13 -1.96
N ARG A 70 -5.59 4.32 -0.95
CA ARG A 70 -5.49 4.70 0.46
C ARG A 70 -4.04 4.99 0.84
N LYS A 71 -3.10 4.19 0.37
CA LYS A 71 -1.66 4.40 0.61
C LYS A 71 -1.17 5.70 -0.01
N THR A 72 -1.57 5.98 -1.23
CA THR A 72 -1.21 7.22 -1.92
C THR A 72 -1.75 8.44 -1.16
N ALA A 73 -3.00 8.39 -0.71
CA ALA A 73 -3.61 9.47 0.06
C ALA A 73 -2.92 9.66 1.42
N ALA A 74 -2.67 8.57 2.16
CA ALA A 74 -1.99 8.61 3.45
C ALA A 74 -0.55 9.14 3.35
N THR A 75 0.18 8.74 2.31
CA THR A 75 1.53 9.23 2.04
C THR A 75 1.54 10.73 1.78
N ARG A 76 0.60 11.24 0.97
CA ARG A 76 0.48 12.67 0.69
C ARG A 76 0.14 13.46 1.95
N LEU A 77 -0.81 12.95 2.74
CA LEU A 77 -1.19 13.57 4.02
C LEU A 77 0.01 13.67 4.95
N TYR A 78 0.75 12.56 5.15
CA TYR A 78 1.96 12.53 5.97
C TYR A 78 2.99 13.57 5.51
N GLN A 79 3.29 13.61 4.22
CA GLN A 79 4.26 14.55 3.66
C GLN A 79 3.83 16.01 3.84
N GLU A 80 2.54 16.30 3.66
CA GLU A 80 2.03 17.66 3.87
C GLU A 80 2.09 18.08 5.34
N ARG A 81 1.69 17.21 6.28
CA ARG A 81 1.75 17.50 7.72
C ARG A 81 3.18 17.65 8.20
N LEU A 82 4.10 16.84 7.70
CA LEU A 82 5.52 16.98 7.98
C LEU A 82 6.08 18.33 7.49
N ARG A 83 5.70 18.75 6.28
CA ARG A 83 6.10 20.05 5.74
C ARG A 83 5.59 21.20 6.59
N VAL A 84 4.31 21.15 7.00
CA VAL A 84 3.70 22.16 7.88
C VAL A 84 4.40 22.20 9.24
N LEU A 85 4.66 21.04 9.84
CA LEU A 85 5.36 20.94 11.12
C LEU A 85 6.76 21.58 11.06
N LEU A 86 7.51 21.32 9.97
CA LEU A 86 8.88 21.81 9.80
C LEU A 86 8.96 23.26 9.31
N SER A 87 7.86 23.86 8.85
CA SER A 87 7.86 25.23 8.33
C SER A 87 8.10 26.28 9.40
N ASP A 88 7.77 25.99 10.66
CA ASP A 88 7.99 26.89 11.79
C ASP A 88 8.69 26.14 12.94
N PRO A 89 9.91 26.55 13.32
CA PRO A 89 10.63 25.96 14.46
C PRO A 89 9.85 26.05 15.80
N GLN A 90 8.87 26.92 15.93
CA GLN A 90 8.05 27.02 17.15
C GLN A 90 7.16 25.77 17.32
N ASN A 91 6.80 25.10 16.25
CA ASN A 91 5.99 23.89 16.29
C ASN A 91 6.65 22.73 17.05
N THR A 92 7.99 22.77 17.19
CA THR A 92 8.78 21.71 17.86
C THR A 92 9.49 22.20 19.13
N ARG A 93 9.51 23.55 19.35
CA ARG A 93 10.14 24.14 20.55
C ARG A 93 9.25 24.01 21.76
N GLY A 94 9.88 23.87 22.92
CA GLY A 94 9.18 23.89 24.19
C GLY A 94 8.44 22.61 24.59
N LEU A 95 8.56 21.54 23.80
CA LEU A 95 8.01 20.24 24.18
C LEU A 95 8.70 19.71 25.42
N PRO A 96 7.94 19.29 26.46
CA PRO A 96 8.51 18.56 27.59
C PRO A 96 9.33 17.35 27.13
N PRO A 97 10.44 17.00 27.81
CA PRO A 97 11.33 15.89 27.40
C PRO A 97 10.59 14.57 27.18
N ASP A 98 9.63 14.24 28.04
CA ASP A 98 8.88 13.00 27.97
C ASP A 98 7.98 12.95 26.74
N GLN A 99 7.30 14.04 26.42
CA GLN A 99 6.47 14.13 25.20
C GLN A 99 7.32 14.12 23.94
N ARG A 100 8.47 14.80 23.95
CA ARG A 100 9.42 14.74 22.83
C ARG A 100 9.88 13.31 22.57
N ASN A 101 10.24 12.58 23.63
CA ASN A 101 10.68 11.18 23.52
C ASN A 101 9.57 10.29 23.00
N ALA A 102 8.32 10.48 23.44
CA ALA A 102 7.17 9.73 22.96
C ALA A 102 6.88 9.99 21.46
N VAL A 103 6.97 11.25 21.00
CA VAL A 103 6.84 11.60 19.58
C VAL A 103 7.95 10.96 18.75
N ILE A 104 9.21 11.03 19.22
CA ILE A 104 10.35 10.39 18.55
C ILE A 104 10.16 8.87 18.48
N ALA A 105 9.64 8.23 19.52
CA ALA A 105 9.35 6.80 19.51
C ALA A 105 8.33 6.45 18.41
N ARG A 106 7.23 7.21 18.30
CA ARG A 106 6.23 6.99 17.23
C ARG A 106 6.80 7.14 15.82
N ILE A 107 7.67 8.13 15.61
CA ILE A 107 8.35 8.30 14.31
C ILE A 107 9.24 7.09 14.01
N ARG A 108 9.99 6.58 15.00
CA ARG A 108 10.84 5.40 14.82
C ARG A 108 10.03 4.14 14.52
N ASP A 109 8.90 3.95 15.21
CA ASP A 109 8.01 2.82 14.96
C ASP A 109 7.50 2.84 13.50
N LEU A 110 7.10 4.02 13.00
CA LEU A 110 6.69 4.19 11.61
C LEU A 110 7.85 3.93 10.63
N GLU A 111 9.06 4.40 10.93
CA GLU A 111 10.25 4.15 10.10
C GLU A 111 10.56 2.65 10.00
N GLU A 112 10.49 1.92 11.11
CA GLU A 112 10.71 0.48 11.14
C GLU A 112 9.66 -0.26 10.31
N ARG A 113 8.38 0.10 10.45
CA ARG A 113 7.28 -0.47 9.67
C ARG A 113 7.40 -0.17 8.18
N THR A 114 7.80 1.04 7.83
CA THR A 114 8.07 1.42 6.42
C THR A 114 9.23 0.61 5.84
N ARG A 115 10.26 0.34 6.64
CA ARG A 115 11.38 -0.52 6.23
C ARG A 115 10.91 -1.96 5.99
N GLU A 116 10.11 -2.52 6.91
CA GLU A 116 9.50 -3.84 6.73
C GLU A 116 8.67 -3.91 5.45
N ASN A 117 7.79 -2.92 5.23
CA ASN A 117 6.98 -2.82 4.02
C ASN A 117 7.84 -2.83 2.74
N THR A 118 8.91 -2.04 2.73
CA THR A 118 9.84 -1.98 1.59
C THR A 118 10.48 -3.34 1.30
N ILE A 119 10.87 -4.10 2.34
CA ILE A 119 11.44 -5.44 2.19
C ILE A 119 10.41 -6.40 1.61
N LEU A 120 9.19 -6.39 2.14
CA LEU A 120 8.10 -7.25 1.68
C LEU A 120 7.71 -6.97 0.22
N LEU A 121 7.61 -5.69 -0.16
CA LEU A 121 7.34 -5.29 -1.54
C LEU A 121 8.42 -5.80 -2.49
N LYS A 122 9.70 -5.61 -2.15
CA LYS A 122 10.82 -6.10 -2.97
C LYS A 122 10.81 -7.63 -3.10
N ALA A 123 10.50 -8.34 -2.03
CA ALA A 123 10.42 -9.81 -2.06
C ALA A 123 9.29 -10.30 -2.99
N ASN A 124 8.11 -9.68 -2.90
CA ASN A 124 6.97 -10.01 -3.77
C ASN A 124 7.27 -9.68 -5.24
N MET A 125 7.86 -8.53 -5.54
CA MET A 125 8.28 -8.19 -6.91
C MET A 125 9.28 -9.19 -7.47
N GLY A 126 10.29 -9.58 -6.69
CA GLY A 126 11.26 -10.60 -7.10
C GLY A 126 10.64 -11.97 -7.37
N ALA A 127 9.67 -12.38 -6.56
CA ALA A 127 8.93 -13.63 -6.77
C ALA A 127 8.13 -13.62 -8.08
N ILE A 128 7.45 -12.50 -8.36
CA ILE A 128 6.69 -12.32 -9.62
C ILE A 128 7.64 -12.37 -10.82
N GLU A 129 8.79 -11.71 -10.75
CA GLU A 129 9.79 -11.74 -11.83
C GLU A 129 10.30 -13.16 -12.12
N GLN A 130 10.62 -13.93 -11.07
CA GLN A 130 11.00 -15.33 -11.21
C GLN A 130 9.90 -16.17 -11.85
N LEU A 131 8.65 -15.98 -11.47
CA LEU A 131 7.51 -16.67 -12.07
C LEU A 131 7.41 -16.37 -13.57
N PHE A 132 7.54 -15.12 -13.98
CA PHE A 132 7.57 -14.76 -15.40
C PHE A 132 8.71 -15.41 -16.17
N GLN A 133 9.89 -15.51 -15.58
CA GLN A 133 11.02 -16.21 -16.20
C GLN A 133 10.69 -17.69 -16.43
N VAL A 134 10.16 -18.40 -15.43
CA VAL A 134 9.76 -19.79 -15.54
C VAL A 134 8.70 -20.01 -16.62
N ILE A 135 7.68 -19.16 -16.66
CA ILE A 135 6.61 -19.21 -17.69
C ILE A 135 7.21 -19.02 -19.10
N ASN A 136 8.09 -18.03 -19.27
CA ASN A 136 8.73 -17.77 -20.55
C ASN A 136 9.62 -18.93 -21.01
N GLU A 137 10.37 -19.54 -20.09
CA GLU A 137 11.18 -20.72 -20.40
C GLU A 137 10.32 -21.93 -20.80
N ALA A 138 9.24 -22.17 -20.04
CA ALA A 138 8.29 -23.23 -20.36
C ALA A 138 7.64 -23.03 -21.75
N ALA A 139 7.22 -21.80 -22.06
CA ALA A 139 6.65 -21.46 -23.36
C ALA A 139 7.66 -21.67 -24.52
N ARG A 140 8.93 -21.26 -24.31
CA ARG A 140 10.01 -21.51 -25.29
C ARG A 140 10.27 -22.99 -25.49
N LYS A 141 10.25 -23.76 -24.41
CA LYS A 141 10.45 -25.24 -24.46
C LYS A 141 9.31 -25.92 -25.20
N ALA A 142 8.07 -25.54 -24.91
CA ALA A 142 6.90 -26.07 -25.62
C ALA A 142 6.97 -25.80 -27.13
N ARG A 143 7.28 -24.54 -27.54
CA ARG A 143 7.46 -24.18 -28.96
C ARG A 143 8.56 -24.97 -29.65
N ARG A 144 9.70 -25.24 -28.97
CA ARG A 144 10.79 -26.08 -29.52
C ARG A 144 10.34 -27.52 -29.70
N GLN A 145 9.52 -28.06 -28.81
CA GLN A 145 8.97 -29.42 -28.94
C GLN A 145 7.97 -29.51 -30.08
N GLU A 146 7.10 -28.53 -30.28
CA GLU A 146 6.17 -28.49 -31.41
C GLU A 146 6.91 -28.39 -32.76
N LEU A 147 7.99 -27.64 -32.87
CA LEU A 147 8.83 -27.54 -34.06
C LEU A 147 9.66 -28.79 -34.30
N GLY A 148 9.98 -29.55 -33.23
CA GLY A 148 10.73 -30.83 -33.34
C GLY A 148 9.89 -32.04 -33.75
N TYR A 149 8.55 -31.97 -33.71
CA TYR A 149 7.62 -33.05 -34.01
C TYR A 149 6.79 -32.80 -35.29
N SER A 150 7.33 -32.11 -36.28
CA SER A 150 6.76 -32.20 -37.61
C SER A 150 7.12 -33.54 -38.22
N LYS A 151 6.12 -34.44 -38.34
CA LYS A 151 6.20 -35.84 -38.80
C LYS A 151 6.58 -35.96 -40.28
N ALA A 152 7.05 -34.92 -40.93
CA ALA A 152 7.31 -34.88 -42.36
C ALA A 152 8.68 -34.33 -42.77
N GLY A 153 9.66 -34.23 -41.89
CA GLY A 153 11.06 -33.96 -42.32
C GLY A 153 11.30 -32.67 -43.14
N THR A 154 10.30 -31.82 -43.29
CA THR A 154 10.41 -30.55 -43.99
C THR A 154 10.40 -29.46 -42.94
N ILE A 155 11.54 -28.76 -42.80
CA ILE A 155 11.65 -27.52 -42.07
C ILE A 155 10.85 -26.50 -42.86
N GLN A 156 9.58 -26.28 -42.51
CA GLN A 156 8.85 -25.07 -42.93
C GLN A 156 9.32 -23.95 -42.06
N ASP A 157 10.11 -23.06 -42.65
CA ASP A 157 10.44 -21.74 -42.10
C ASP A 157 9.14 -20.95 -41.98
N VAL A 158 8.44 -21.10 -40.86
CA VAL A 158 7.33 -20.23 -40.53
C VAL A 158 7.88 -19.00 -39.80
N TYR A 159 8.56 -18.14 -40.51
CA TYR A 159 8.65 -16.74 -40.15
C TYR A 159 7.28 -16.10 -40.31
N SER A 160 6.33 -16.37 -39.42
CA SER A 160 5.14 -15.53 -39.29
C SER A 160 5.13 -14.81 -37.99
N ARG A 161 5.48 -13.56 -38.06
CA ARG A 161 5.00 -12.39 -37.35
C ARG A 161 3.79 -12.68 -36.44
N ASN A 162 4.02 -12.99 -35.17
CA ASN A 162 3.16 -12.61 -34.07
C ASN A 162 4.01 -12.68 -32.79
N GLY A 163 4.89 -11.69 -32.64
CA GLY A 163 5.54 -11.41 -31.36
C GLY A 163 4.47 -10.87 -30.41
N VAL A 164 4.03 -11.69 -29.48
CA VAL A 164 3.33 -11.16 -28.31
C VAL A 164 4.38 -10.43 -27.47
N SER A 165 4.48 -9.13 -27.72
CA SER A 165 5.28 -8.24 -26.90
C SER A 165 4.46 -7.94 -25.65
N LEU A 166 4.74 -8.64 -24.56
CA LEU A 166 4.32 -8.23 -23.22
C LEU A 166 5.20 -7.03 -22.83
N ALA A 167 4.76 -5.84 -23.19
CA ALA A 167 5.36 -4.61 -22.70
C ALA A 167 4.96 -4.43 -21.25
N TYR A 168 5.84 -4.80 -20.33
CA TYR A 168 5.75 -4.40 -18.93
C TYR A 168 6.19 -2.94 -18.83
N ASN A 169 5.24 -2.04 -18.63
CA ASN A 169 5.51 -0.64 -18.41
C ASN A 169 5.71 -0.40 -16.92
N SER A 170 6.96 -0.45 -16.46
CA SER A 170 7.32 0.01 -15.12
C SER A 170 7.54 1.51 -15.16
N THR A 171 6.47 2.27 -14.90
CA THR A 171 6.59 3.69 -14.57
C THR A 171 6.46 3.82 -13.06
N ILE A 172 7.55 4.16 -12.43
CA ILE A 172 7.61 4.56 -11.01
C ILE A 172 7.21 6.02 -10.91
#